data_b380d0f4a61e36a5c381da10eff8e498
#
_entry.id   b380d0f4a61e36a5c381da10eff8e498
#
_cell.length_a   1.000
_cell.length_b   1.000
_cell.length_c   1.000
_cell.angle_alpha   90.00
_cell.angle_beta   90.00
_cell.angle_gamma   90.00
#
_symmetry.space_group_name_H-M   'P 1'
#
loop_
_entity.id
_entity.type
_entity.pdbx_description
1 polymer ?
#
loop_
_entity_poly.entity_id
_entity_poly.type
_entity_poly.pdbx_seq_one_letter_code
_entity_poly.pdbx_strand_id
1 'polypeptide(L)'
;MRVSITQWVHEELRRFIRQGDLCIDATVGNGGDTEYLCGLTDRVIGFEIQEEALLNTGKRLELKGYHPELILDSHENMDRYAEKGTVQAILFNLGYLPGGDHRIATRPNSTIQAVRVGLELLKPGGIISVCVYSGGDTGFVEKEEVLQYLRQLDDRRYIVIKQDFYNKQNHPPLPVLILKLGF
;
A
#
# COMPACT_ATOMS: atom_id res chain seq x y z
N MET A 1 -6.11 -14.07 20.89
CA MET A 1 -6.04 -12.82 20.15
C MET A 1 -6.22 -13.12 18.65
N ARG A 2 -7.21 -12.55 17.96
CA ARG A 2 -7.32 -12.69 16.49
C ARG A 2 -6.46 -11.59 15.85
N VAL A 3 -5.35 -11.98 15.28
CA VAL A 3 -4.52 -11.05 14.47
C VAL A 3 -5.09 -11.04 13.05
N SER A 4 -5.49 -9.87 12.55
CA SER A 4 -5.84 -9.70 11.13
C SER A 4 -4.58 -9.71 10.26
N ILE A 5 -4.73 -9.99 8.97
CA ILE A 5 -3.61 -9.96 8.02
C ILE A 5 -3.02 -8.55 7.93
N THR A 6 -3.88 -7.52 7.92
CA THR A 6 -3.44 -6.12 7.94
C THR A 6 -2.63 -5.80 9.20
N GLN A 7 -3.09 -6.24 10.39
CA GLN A 7 -2.31 -6.06 11.62
C GLN A 7 -0.95 -6.77 11.57
N TRP A 8 -0.90 -7.97 10.98
CA TRP A 8 0.37 -8.67 10.76
C TRP A 8 1.32 -7.85 9.88
N VAL A 9 0.84 -7.33 8.77
CA VAL A 9 1.63 -6.47 7.86
C VAL A 9 2.13 -5.22 8.58
N HIS A 10 1.28 -4.57 9.37
CA HIS A 10 1.64 -3.40 10.17
C HIS A 10 2.81 -3.70 11.12
N GLU A 11 2.80 -4.84 11.82
CA GLU A 11 3.90 -5.22 12.72
C GLU A 11 5.21 -5.50 11.96
N GLU A 12 5.15 -6.09 10.76
CA GLU A 12 6.33 -6.26 9.92
C GLU A 12 6.89 -4.90 9.45
N LEU A 13 6.02 -3.98 8.99
CA LEU A 13 6.43 -2.66 8.50
C LEU A 13 7.00 -1.76 9.59
N ARG A 14 6.54 -1.90 10.84
CA ARG A 14 7.02 -1.11 11.99
C ARG A 14 8.54 -1.17 12.17
N ARG A 15 9.18 -2.24 11.73
CA ARG A 15 10.65 -2.42 11.83
C ARG A 15 11.41 -1.49 10.89
N PHE A 16 10.76 -1.03 9.82
CA PHE A 16 11.38 -0.23 8.76
C PHE A 16 11.13 1.28 8.92
N ILE A 17 10.04 1.68 9.57
CA ILE A 17 9.59 3.07 9.63
C ILE A 17 10.07 3.73 10.92
N ARG A 18 10.57 4.97 10.81
CA ARG A 18 10.98 5.83 11.93
C ARG A 18 10.28 7.17 11.84
N GLN A 19 10.22 7.89 12.97
CA GLN A 19 9.75 9.27 12.98
C GLN A 19 10.52 10.13 11.96
N GLY A 20 9.82 10.95 11.19
CA GLY A 20 10.37 11.78 10.11
C GLY A 20 10.55 11.07 8.76
N ASP A 21 10.35 9.75 8.67
CA ASP A 21 10.35 9.04 7.38
C ASP A 21 9.11 9.41 6.56
N LEU A 22 9.30 9.68 5.26
CA LEU A 22 8.19 9.85 4.32
C LEU A 22 7.57 8.49 4.00
N CYS A 23 6.27 8.35 4.24
CA CYS A 23 5.49 7.16 3.95
C CYS A 23 4.29 7.49 3.04
N ILE A 24 3.90 6.55 2.21
CA ILE A 24 2.76 6.69 1.29
C ILE A 24 1.74 5.58 1.55
N ASP A 25 0.46 5.96 1.72
CA ASP A 25 -0.68 5.07 1.57
C ASP A 25 -1.23 5.27 0.15
N ALA A 26 -0.99 4.29 -0.72
CA ALA A 26 -1.35 4.37 -2.13
C ALA A 26 -2.84 4.05 -2.38
N THR A 27 -3.59 3.66 -1.34
CA THR A 27 -4.98 3.22 -1.41
C THR A 27 -5.72 3.55 -0.12
N VAL A 28 -5.92 4.84 0.15
CA VAL A 28 -6.44 5.35 1.43
C VAL A 28 -7.73 4.68 1.88
N GLY A 29 -8.73 4.60 1.00
CA GLY A 29 -10.01 4.01 1.32
C GLY A 29 -10.60 4.54 2.63
N ASN A 30 -10.86 3.64 3.57
CA ASN A 30 -11.34 3.99 4.92
C ASN A 30 -10.21 4.50 5.86
N GLY A 31 -8.97 4.65 5.37
CA GLY A 31 -7.83 5.26 6.04
C GLY A 31 -7.22 4.46 7.19
N GLY A 32 -7.39 3.15 7.19
CA GLY A 32 -6.80 2.29 8.23
C GLY A 32 -5.27 2.29 8.20
N ASP A 33 -4.70 2.17 7.01
CA ASP A 33 -3.26 2.21 6.80
C ASP A 33 -2.70 3.62 6.96
N THR A 34 -3.42 4.64 6.47
CA THR A 34 -3.05 6.04 6.70
C THR A 34 -2.94 6.35 8.20
N GLU A 35 -3.93 5.93 8.99
CA GLU A 35 -3.92 6.11 10.45
C GLU A 35 -2.72 5.40 11.10
N TYR A 36 -2.46 4.16 10.69
CA TYR A 36 -1.32 3.39 11.17
C TYR A 36 0.00 4.11 10.87
N LEU A 37 0.19 4.59 9.65
CA LEU A 37 1.39 5.34 9.25
C LEU A 37 1.54 6.64 10.06
N CYS A 38 0.45 7.41 10.24
CA CYS A 38 0.45 8.62 11.07
C CYS A 38 0.82 8.36 12.54
N GLY A 39 0.59 7.15 13.04
CA GLY A 39 1.06 6.72 14.37
C GLY A 39 2.56 6.45 14.46
N LEU A 40 3.28 6.37 13.33
CA LEU A 40 4.71 6.08 13.25
C LEU A 40 5.55 7.28 12.79
N THR A 41 4.97 8.14 11.95
CA THR A 41 5.66 9.29 11.36
C THR A 41 4.69 10.45 11.14
N ASP A 42 5.21 11.68 11.11
CA ASP A 42 4.48 12.90 10.80
C ASP A 42 4.45 13.24 9.29
N ARG A 43 5.09 12.41 8.44
CA ARG A 43 5.21 12.64 7.00
C ARG A 43 4.50 11.54 6.22
N VAL A 44 3.19 11.67 6.08
CA VAL A 44 2.34 10.70 5.38
C VAL A 44 1.61 11.37 4.23
N ILE A 45 1.70 10.78 3.04
CA ILE A 45 0.90 11.13 1.86
C ILE A 45 -0.07 9.98 1.60
N GLY A 46 -1.35 10.28 1.37
CA GLY A 46 -2.38 9.29 1.04
C GLY A 46 -3.05 9.57 -0.29
N PHE A 47 -3.20 8.56 -1.15
CA PHE A 47 -3.84 8.64 -2.45
C PHE A 47 -5.20 7.94 -2.46
N GLU A 48 -6.22 8.63 -2.98
CA GLU A 48 -7.56 8.10 -3.17
C GLU A 48 -8.19 8.74 -4.41
N ILE A 49 -8.91 7.94 -5.19
CA ILE A 49 -9.62 8.43 -6.39
C ILE A 49 -11.08 8.78 -6.13
N GLN A 50 -11.63 8.35 -4.99
CA GLN A 50 -13.00 8.61 -4.58
C GLN A 50 -13.03 9.78 -3.60
N GLU A 51 -13.55 10.93 -4.04
CA GLU A 51 -13.58 12.16 -3.25
C GLU A 51 -14.30 11.98 -1.91
N GLU A 52 -15.42 11.27 -1.89
CA GLU A 52 -16.17 11.00 -0.66
C GLU A 52 -15.36 10.22 0.37
N ALA A 53 -14.64 9.17 -0.07
CA ALA A 53 -13.78 8.37 0.79
C ALA A 53 -12.64 9.21 1.38
N LEU A 54 -12.00 10.04 0.53
CA LEU A 54 -10.94 10.94 0.92
C LEU A 54 -11.39 11.94 1.99
N LEU A 55 -12.53 12.60 1.76
CA LEU A 55 -13.11 13.58 2.70
C LEU A 55 -13.49 12.95 4.04
N ASN A 56 -14.13 11.78 4.01
CA ASN A 56 -14.54 11.07 5.21
C ASN A 56 -13.32 10.62 6.04
N THR A 57 -12.30 10.09 5.37
CA THR A 57 -11.05 9.70 6.00
C THR A 57 -10.32 10.91 6.58
N GLY A 58 -10.23 12.03 5.85
CA GLY A 58 -9.59 13.26 6.33
C GLY A 58 -10.20 13.76 7.63
N LYS A 59 -11.55 13.89 7.68
CA LYS A 59 -12.27 14.31 8.90
C LYS A 59 -12.00 13.37 10.07
N ARG A 60 -11.99 12.06 9.82
CA ARG A 60 -11.76 11.05 10.86
C ARG A 60 -10.34 11.13 11.43
N LEU A 61 -9.34 11.33 10.58
CA LEU A 61 -7.95 11.46 10.99
C LEU A 61 -7.69 12.77 11.75
N GLU A 62 -8.29 13.87 11.30
CA GLU A 62 -8.21 15.18 11.98
C GLU A 62 -8.76 15.12 13.41
N LEU A 63 -9.91 14.43 13.63
CA LEU A 63 -10.46 14.22 14.97
C LEU A 63 -9.52 13.43 15.90
N LYS A 64 -8.57 12.68 15.34
CA LYS A 64 -7.54 11.94 16.10
C LYS A 64 -6.23 12.72 16.22
N GLY A 65 -6.17 13.95 15.69
CA GLY A 65 -4.98 14.79 15.69
C GLY A 65 -3.94 14.44 14.65
N TYR A 66 -4.32 13.67 13.60
CA TYR A 66 -3.45 13.34 12.47
C TYR A 66 -3.73 14.23 11.27
N HIS A 67 -2.69 14.70 10.60
CA HIS A 67 -2.77 15.64 9.48
C HIS A 67 -1.93 15.14 8.27
N PRO A 68 -2.25 13.97 7.69
CA PRO A 68 -1.57 13.51 6.48
C PRO A 68 -1.92 14.42 5.30
N GLU A 69 -1.05 14.45 4.30
CA GLU A 69 -1.35 15.03 3.00
C GLU A 69 -2.23 14.06 2.20
N LEU A 70 -3.52 14.37 2.02
CA LEU A 70 -4.46 13.54 1.29
C LEU A 70 -4.67 14.07 -0.12
N ILE A 71 -4.42 13.23 -1.12
CA ILE A 71 -4.41 13.58 -2.54
C ILE A 71 -5.54 12.87 -3.28
N LEU A 72 -6.42 13.64 -3.93
CA LEU A 72 -7.44 13.12 -4.83
C LEU A 72 -6.81 12.87 -6.21
N ASP A 73 -6.08 11.79 -6.35
CA ASP A 73 -5.43 11.38 -7.61
C ASP A 73 -5.18 9.87 -7.59
N SER A 74 -4.88 9.32 -8.76
CA SER A 74 -4.45 7.93 -8.89
C SER A 74 -3.06 7.71 -8.30
N HIS A 75 -2.87 6.60 -7.61
CA HIS A 75 -1.57 6.15 -7.13
C HIS A 75 -0.52 5.97 -8.24
N GLU A 76 -0.92 5.92 -9.50
CA GLU A 76 0.01 5.91 -10.63
C GLU A 76 0.84 7.20 -10.74
N ASN A 77 0.33 8.30 -10.17
CA ASN A 77 0.90 9.65 -10.23
C ASN A 77 1.72 10.03 -8.99
N MET A 78 2.10 9.07 -8.13
CA MET A 78 2.85 9.34 -6.90
C MET A 78 4.16 10.13 -7.12
N ASP A 79 4.79 9.99 -8.29
CA ASP A 79 6.02 10.70 -8.66
C ASP A 79 5.85 12.21 -8.87
N ARG A 80 4.61 12.71 -8.91
CA ARG A 80 4.31 14.16 -8.93
C ARG A 80 4.36 14.77 -7.53
N TYR A 81 4.31 13.95 -6.47
CA TYR A 81 4.13 14.36 -5.09
C TYR A 81 5.29 13.95 -4.17
N ALA A 82 6.16 13.05 -4.65
CA ALA A 82 7.34 12.61 -3.91
C ALA A 82 8.55 12.49 -4.83
N GLU A 83 9.73 12.81 -4.31
CA GLU A 83 10.97 12.71 -5.05
C GLU A 83 11.52 11.28 -5.06
N LYS A 84 12.24 10.92 -6.12
CA LYS A 84 12.91 9.62 -6.23
C LYS A 84 13.91 9.41 -5.08
N GLY A 85 13.86 8.22 -4.49
CA GLY A 85 14.79 7.83 -3.44
C GLY A 85 14.52 8.48 -2.08
N THR A 86 13.33 9.03 -1.82
CA THR A 86 13.01 9.70 -0.56
C THR A 86 12.00 8.96 0.31
N VAL A 87 11.22 8.04 -0.27
CA VAL A 87 10.12 7.36 0.43
C VAL A 87 10.63 6.13 1.18
N GLN A 88 10.26 5.99 2.43
CA GLN A 88 10.62 4.84 3.27
C GLN A 88 9.67 3.67 3.11
N ALA A 89 8.37 3.92 3.08
CA ALA A 89 7.39 2.86 2.97
C ALA A 89 6.22 3.27 2.07
N ILE A 90 5.72 2.33 1.26
CA ILE A 90 4.51 2.50 0.44
C ILE A 90 3.59 1.32 0.69
N LEU A 91 2.33 1.58 1.01
CA LEU A 91 1.31 0.57 1.27
C LEU A 91 0.25 0.57 0.17
N PHE A 92 -0.05 -0.62 -0.34
CA PHE A 92 -1.12 -0.89 -1.29
C PHE A 92 -2.07 -1.94 -0.70
N ASN A 93 -3.35 -1.61 -0.58
CA ASN A 93 -4.43 -2.58 -0.40
C ASN A 93 -5.24 -2.65 -1.69
N LEU A 94 -5.03 -3.70 -2.47
CA LEU A 94 -5.66 -3.86 -3.78
C LEU A 94 -7.09 -4.38 -3.65
N GLY A 95 -7.97 -3.93 -4.52
CA GLY A 95 -9.36 -4.35 -4.57
C GLY A 95 -10.32 -3.15 -4.60
N TYR A 96 -11.49 -3.31 -4.02
CA TYR A 96 -12.51 -2.28 -3.91
C TYR A 96 -12.62 -1.76 -2.47
N LEU A 97 -13.13 -0.54 -2.32
CA LEU A 97 -13.40 0.05 -1.02
C LEU A 97 -14.50 -0.76 -0.29
N PRO A 98 -14.23 -1.32 0.91
CA PRO A 98 -15.25 -2.02 1.67
C PRO A 98 -16.46 -1.10 1.98
N GLY A 99 -17.65 -1.51 1.52
CA GLY A 99 -18.88 -0.71 1.61
C GLY A 99 -19.07 0.33 0.50
N GLY A 100 -18.13 0.45 -0.43
CA GLY A 100 -18.20 1.33 -1.59
C GLY A 100 -18.75 0.65 -2.86
N ASP A 101 -18.65 1.35 -3.99
CA ASP A 101 -19.05 0.83 -5.30
C ASP A 101 -18.00 -0.19 -5.81
N HIS A 102 -18.38 -1.45 -5.88
CA HIS A 102 -17.51 -2.54 -6.33
C HIS A 102 -17.05 -2.41 -7.80
N ARG A 103 -17.65 -1.50 -8.58
CA ARG A 103 -17.20 -1.18 -9.95
C ARG A 103 -15.94 -0.31 -9.95
N ILE A 104 -15.66 0.36 -8.82
CA ILE A 104 -14.46 1.16 -8.59
C ILE A 104 -13.49 0.29 -7.80
N ALA A 105 -12.60 -0.39 -8.52
CA ALA A 105 -11.57 -1.27 -7.96
C ALA A 105 -10.22 -0.98 -8.63
N THR A 106 -9.15 -1.37 -7.98
CA THR A 106 -7.81 -1.36 -8.58
C THR A 106 -7.79 -2.27 -9.82
N ARG A 107 -6.90 -1.96 -10.76
CA ARG A 107 -6.74 -2.72 -11.99
C ARG A 107 -5.29 -3.14 -12.16
N PRO A 108 -5.00 -4.31 -12.77
CA PRO A 108 -3.63 -4.82 -12.90
C PRO A 108 -2.65 -3.79 -13.47
N ASN A 109 -3.04 -3.14 -14.56
CA ASN A 109 -2.16 -2.18 -15.24
C ASN A 109 -1.83 -0.96 -14.36
N SER A 110 -2.83 -0.36 -13.70
CA SER A 110 -2.61 0.78 -12.81
C SER A 110 -1.80 0.39 -11.58
N THR A 111 -2.09 -0.77 -11.01
CA THR A 111 -1.34 -1.31 -9.86
C THR A 111 0.12 -1.57 -10.22
N ILE A 112 0.40 -2.26 -11.34
CA ILE A 112 1.77 -2.54 -11.79
C ILE A 112 2.52 -1.24 -12.08
N GLN A 113 1.87 -0.26 -12.73
CA GLN A 113 2.46 1.04 -12.97
C GLN A 113 2.77 1.78 -11.67
N ALA A 114 1.84 1.79 -10.72
CA ALA A 114 2.04 2.41 -9.43
C ALA A 114 3.17 1.75 -8.61
N VAL A 115 3.26 0.41 -8.62
CA VAL A 115 4.38 -0.30 -7.98
C VAL A 115 5.71 0.08 -8.65
N ARG A 116 5.75 0.18 -10.00
CA ARG A 116 6.94 0.61 -10.74
C ARG A 116 7.39 2.01 -10.33
N VAL A 117 6.45 2.96 -10.26
CA VAL A 117 6.71 4.31 -9.76
C VAL A 117 7.21 4.25 -8.31
N GLY A 118 6.53 3.48 -7.45
CA GLY A 118 6.91 3.31 -6.05
C GLY A 118 8.33 2.79 -5.86
N LEU A 119 8.79 1.83 -6.67
CA LEU A 119 10.16 1.31 -6.63
C LEU A 119 11.22 2.38 -6.90
N GLU A 120 10.91 3.34 -7.77
CA GLU A 120 11.79 4.49 -8.02
C GLU A 120 11.79 5.48 -6.84
N LEU A 121 10.61 5.69 -6.21
CA LEU A 121 10.45 6.59 -5.07
C LEU A 121 11.12 6.06 -3.80
N LEU A 122 11.19 4.73 -3.60
CA LEU A 122 11.82 4.14 -2.42
C LEU A 122 13.29 4.57 -2.27
N LYS A 123 13.67 4.96 -1.07
CA LYS A 123 15.08 5.06 -0.67
C LYS A 123 15.70 3.67 -0.49
N PRO A 124 17.04 3.53 -0.52
CA PRO A 124 17.71 2.29 -0.12
C PRO A 124 17.27 1.84 1.28
N GLY A 125 16.92 0.56 1.43
CA GLY A 125 16.32 0.02 2.67
C GLY A 125 14.84 0.35 2.85
N GLY A 126 14.20 1.01 1.88
CA GLY A 126 12.77 1.26 1.87
C GLY A 126 11.97 0.02 1.49
N ILE A 127 10.67 0.02 1.79
CA ILE A 127 9.80 -1.14 1.65
C ILE A 127 8.46 -0.79 0.98
N ILE A 128 7.99 -1.65 0.09
CA ILE A 128 6.60 -1.64 -0.40
C ILE A 128 5.85 -2.84 0.18
N SER A 129 4.65 -2.62 0.68
CA SER A 129 3.70 -3.67 1.00
C SER A 129 2.57 -3.66 -0.02
N VAL A 130 2.33 -4.79 -0.68
CA VAL A 130 1.20 -4.99 -1.58
C VAL A 130 0.32 -6.08 -1.00
N CYS A 131 -0.85 -5.72 -0.50
CA CYS A 131 -1.84 -6.67 0.00
C CYS A 131 -2.82 -6.98 -1.14
N VAL A 132 -2.71 -8.20 -1.70
CA VAL A 132 -3.49 -8.62 -2.87
C VAL A 132 -4.70 -9.42 -2.43
N TYR A 133 -5.89 -8.94 -2.79
CA TYR A 133 -7.15 -9.59 -2.49
C TYR A 133 -7.57 -10.49 -3.67
N SER A 134 -8.18 -11.63 -3.36
CA SER A 134 -8.66 -12.61 -4.35
C SER A 134 -10.19 -12.54 -4.53
N GLY A 135 -10.86 -11.47 -4.08
CA GLY A 135 -12.31 -11.34 -4.12
C GLY A 135 -12.83 -10.58 -5.36
N GLY A 136 -14.09 -10.91 -5.76
CA GLY A 136 -14.74 -10.30 -6.93
C GLY A 136 -14.32 -10.92 -8.27
N ASP A 137 -14.98 -10.49 -9.35
CA ASP A 137 -14.82 -11.08 -10.70
C ASP A 137 -13.44 -10.82 -11.32
N THR A 138 -12.75 -9.75 -10.90
CA THR A 138 -11.45 -9.31 -11.46
C THR A 138 -10.26 -9.55 -10.52
N GLY A 139 -10.49 -9.82 -9.24
CA GLY A 139 -9.42 -9.91 -8.23
C GLY A 139 -8.45 -11.06 -8.45
N PHE A 140 -8.89 -12.17 -9.05
CA PHE A 140 -7.99 -13.28 -9.38
C PHE A 140 -7.03 -12.93 -10.52
N VAL A 141 -7.51 -12.22 -11.55
CA VAL A 141 -6.69 -11.78 -12.69
C VAL A 141 -5.67 -10.75 -12.22
N GLU A 142 -6.10 -9.74 -11.46
CA GLU A 142 -5.21 -8.73 -10.89
C GLU A 142 -4.12 -9.38 -10.04
N LYS A 143 -4.49 -10.35 -9.18
CA LYS A 143 -3.54 -11.07 -8.34
C LYS A 143 -2.46 -11.77 -9.17
N GLU A 144 -2.85 -12.53 -10.20
CA GLU A 144 -1.89 -13.28 -11.02
C GLU A 144 -0.94 -12.34 -11.77
N GLU A 145 -1.45 -11.29 -12.42
CA GLU A 145 -0.65 -10.34 -13.18
C GLU A 145 0.32 -9.57 -12.26
N VAL A 146 -0.15 -9.09 -11.11
CA VAL A 146 0.70 -8.39 -10.14
C VAL A 146 1.78 -9.33 -9.61
N LEU A 147 1.45 -10.56 -9.20
CA LEU A 147 2.42 -11.53 -8.71
C LEU A 147 3.44 -11.92 -9.77
N GLN A 148 3.02 -12.06 -11.03
CA GLN A 148 3.92 -12.34 -12.14
C GLN A 148 4.92 -11.19 -12.36
N TYR A 149 4.45 -9.94 -12.32
CA TYR A 149 5.32 -8.77 -12.40
C TYR A 149 6.32 -8.73 -11.25
N LEU A 150 5.87 -8.91 -10.00
CA LEU A 150 6.74 -8.87 -8.83
C LEU A 150 7.81 -9.96 -8.85
N ARG A 151 7.50 -11.13 -9.40
CA ARG A 151 8.45 -12.24 -9.55
C ARG A 151 9.60 -11.92 -10.53
N GLN A 152 9.41 -10.96 -11.44
CA GLN A 152 10.40 -10.58 -12.45
C GLN A 152 11.30 -9.42 -12.00
N LEU A 153 11.10 -8.88 -10.79
CA LEU A 153 11.97 -7.82 -10.26
C LEU A 153 13.41 -8.35 -10.09
N ASP A 154 14.39 -7.49 -10.43
CA ASP A 154 15.82 -7.81 -10.32
C ASP A 154 16.19 -8.10 -8.86
N ASP A 155 16.57 -9.34 -8.55
CA ASP A 155 16.90 -9.82 -7.21
C ASP A 155 18.19 -9.21 -6.62
N ARG A 156 19.00 -8.57 -7.46
CA ARG A 156 20.14 -7.76 -7.00
C ARG A 156 19.72 -6.41 -6.43
N ARG A 157 18.53 -5.92 -6.79
CA ARG A 157 17.99 -4.63 -6.37
C ARG A 157 16.86 -4.76 -5.36
N TYR A 158 16.10 -5.84 -5.42
CA TYR A 158 14.89 -6.01 -4.61
C TYR A 158 14.78 -7.44 -4.05
N ILE A 159 14.38 -7.56 -2.79
CA ILE A 159 13.92 -8.82 -2.23
C ILE A 159 12.39 -8.79 -2.21
N VAL A 160 11.76 -9.80 -2.80
CA VAL A 160 10.30 -9.96 -2.81
C VAL A 160 9.92 -11.12 -1.91
N ILE A 161 9.16 -10.85 -0.87
CA ILE A 161 8.71 -11.84 0.12
C ILE A 161 7.19 -11.97 0.03
N LYS A 162 6.73 -13.12 -0.41
CA LYS A 162 5.30 -13.47 -0.40
C LYS A 162 4.97 -14.17 0.91
N GLN A 163 3.98 -13.65 1.66
CA GLN A 163 3.55 -14.22 2.95
C GLN A 163 2.25 -14.99 2.78
N ASP A 164 2.30 -16.31 2.99
CA ASP A 164 1.15 -17.19 2.93
C ASP A 164 0.69 -17.60 4.34
N PHE A 165 -0.59 -17.38 4.62
CA PHE A 165 -1.21 -17.82 5.87
C PHE A 165 -1.77 -19.23 5.68
N TYR A 166 -0.90 -20.21 5.72
CA TYR A 166 -1.09 -21.60 5.29
C TYR A 166 -2.35 -22.28 5.83
N ASN A 167 -2.77 -21.97 7.05
CA ASN A 167 -3.96 -22.55 7.69
C ASN A 167 -5.23 -21.68 7.58
N LYS A 168 -5.18 -20.56 6.85
CA LYS A 168 -6.34 -19.72 6.59
C LYS A 168 -7.10 -20.25 5.38
N GLN A 169 -8.39 -20.52 5.57
CA GLN A 169 -9.31 -20.89 4.50
C GLN A 169 -9.90 -19.63 3.82
N ASN A 170 -10.62 -19.82 2.70
CA ASN A 170 -11.37 -18.78 1.98
C ASN A 170 -10.52 -17.67 1.33
N HIS A 171 -9.38 -18.04 0.73
CA HIS A 171 -8.53 -17.12 -0.06
C HIS A 171 -8.28 -15.78 0.64
N PRO A 172 -7.61 -15.78 1.80
CA PRO A 172 -7.33 -14.55 2.52
C PRO A 172 -6.46 -13.61 1.66
N PRO A 173 -6.45 -12.30 1.97
CA PRO A 173 -5.50 -11.39 1.35
C PRO A 173 -4.08 -11.92 1.43
N LEU A 174 -3.32 -11.76 0.35
CA LEU A 174 -1.94 -12.20 0.23
C LEU A 174 -0.99 -11.00 0.33
N PRO A 175 -0.30 -10.80 1.46
CA PRO A 175 0.71 -9.76 1.56
C PRO A 175 1.97 -10.14 0.77
N VAL A 176 2.49 -9.18 0.02
CA VAL A 176 3.79 -9.24 -0.62
C VAL A 176 4.61 -8.04 -0.18
N LEU A 177 5.77 -8.28 0.40
CA LEU A 177 6.70 -7.25 0.82
C LEU A 177 7.84 -7.15 -0.20
N ILE A 178 8.18 -5.94 -0.62
CA ILE A 178 9.27 -5.66 -1.54
C ILE A 178 10.26 -4.75 -0.84
N LEU A 179 11.44 -5.26 -0.55
CA LEU A 179 12.52 -4.52 0.09
C LEU A 179 13.50 -4.04 -0.97
N LYS A 180 13.76 -2.73 -1.04
CA LYS A 180 14.80 -2.17 -1.90
C LYS A 180 16.16 -2.32 -1.23
N LEU A 181 17.07 -3.04 -1.87
CA LEU A 181 18.45 -3.21 -1.38
C LEU A 181 19.23 -1.89 -1.50
N GLY A 182 20.09 -1.62 -0.54
CA GLY A 182 21.02 -0.51 -0.58
C GLY A 182 22.32 -0.94 -1.26
N PHE A 183 22.66 -0.30 -2.35
CA PHE A 183 23.99 -0.32 -2.94
C PHE A 183 24.46 1.12 -3.10
#